data_96f9ee732690a3b41a1cad15023db144
#
_entry.id   96f9ee732690a3b41a1cad15023db144
#
_cell.length_a   1.000
_cell.length_b   1.000
_cell.length_c   1.000
_cell.angle_alpha   90.00
_cell.angle_beta   90.00
_cell.angle_gamma   90.00
#
_symmetry.space_group_name_H-M   'P 1'
#
loop_
_entity.id
_entity.type
_entity.pdbx_description
1 polymer ?
#
loop_
_entity_poly.entity_id
_entity_poly.type
_entity_poly.pdbx_seq_one_letter_code
_entity_poly.pdbx_strand_id
1 'polypeptide(L)'
;QSRSMRDRDYIALNKLKGIWNFWKKKTGNYLANKFFEDNEYFNAYRIYSALRDVDSSPSWQVPVLYQIALCEEKLGNYVQATETYSSIEEYVNSVQEAREGMAKNKYLSFVFGMAKWRREQLEDTRAIRQAVNRYGIYTVPKKPDPVLSGIEN
;
A
#
# COMPACT_ATOMS: atom_id res chain seq x y z
N GLN A 1 22.45 16.31 -39.22
CA GLN A 1 20.96 16.37 -39.33
C GLN A 1 20.27 15.17 -38.65
N SER A 2 20.85 13.98 -38.70
CA SER A 2 20.25 12.78 -38.06
C SER A 2 20.23 12.83 -36.51
N ARG A 3 21.21 13.50 -35.88
CA ARG A 3 21.28 13.65 -34.41
C ARG A 3 20.18 14.56 -33.86
N SER A 4 19.88 15.70 -34.52
CA SER A 4 18.88 16.62 -34.02
C SER A 4 17.44 16.08 -34.16
N MET A 5 17.18 15.23 -35.16
CA MET A 5 15.88 14.54 -35.28
C MET A 5 15.70 13.49 -34.22
N ARG A 6 16.72 12.67 -33.90
CA ARG A 6 16.68 11.68 -32.82
C ARG A 6 16.46 12.32 -31.46
N ASP A 7 17.10 13.46 -31.21
CA ASP A 7 16.95 14.18 -29.94
C ASP A 7 15.52 14.75 -29.80
N ARG A 8 14.96 15.27 -30.89
CA ARG A 8 13.56 15.74 -30.87
C ARG A 8 12.56 14.62 -30.67
N ASP A 9 12.78 13.48 -31.32
CA ASP A 9 11.92 12.30 -31.19
C ASP A 9 12.01 11.74 -29.74
N TYR A 10 13.19 11.75 -29.15
CA TYR A 10 13.41 11.33 -27.77
C TYR A 10 12.69 12.25 -26.77
N ILE A 11 12.78 13.57 -26.99
CA ILE A 11 12.07 14.57 -26.14
C ILE A 11 10.55 14.40 -26.28
N ALA A 12 10.05 14.23 -27.51
CA ALA A 12 8.64 14.01 -27.77
C ALA A 12 8.14 12.73 -27.11
N LEU A 13 8.93 11.66 -27.18
CA LEU A 13 8.63 10.37 -26.58
C LEU A 13 8.56 10.48 -25.04
N ASN A 14 9.49 11.20 -24.43
CA ASN A 14 9.50 11.44 -22.98
C ASN A 14 8.29 12.27 -22.53
N LYS A 15 7.89 13.28 -23.31
CA LYS A 15 6.66 14.05 -23.04
C LYS A 15 5.42 13.17 -23.09
N LEU A 16 5.30 12.32 -24.11
CA LEU A 16 4.20 11.36 -24.24
C LEU A 16 4.17 10.38 -23.06
N LYS A 17 5.34 9.88 -22.64
CA LYS A 17 5.47 9.01 -21.48
C LYS A 17 4.99 9.69 -20.19
N GLY A 18 5.34 10.96 -19.99
CA GLY A 18 4.88 11.75 -18.84
C GLY A 18 3.37 11.94 -18.82
N ILE A 19 2.77 12.28 -19.96
CA ILE A 19 1.32 12.43 -20.12
C ILE A 19 0.62 11.08 -19.87
N TRP A 20 1.16 10.00 -20.41
CA TRP A 20 0.63 8.65 -20.26
C TRP A 20 0.66 8.19 -18.81
N ASN A 21 1.77 8.43 -18.11
CA ASN A 21 1.91 8.10 -16.68
C ASN A 21 0.94 8.91 -15.82
N PHE A 22 0.74 10.19 -16.13
CA PHE A 22 -0.24 11.03 -15.44
C PHE A 22 -1.65 10.43 -15.53
N TRP A 23 -2.08 10.04 -16.73
CA TRP A 23 -3.40 9.47 -16.96
C TRP A 23 -3.54 8.08 -16.32
N LYS A 24 -2.50 7.25 -16.38
CA LYS A 24 -2.47 5.96 -15.67
C LYS A 24 -2.67 6.14 -14.18
N LYS A 25 -1.94 7.06 -13.56
CA LYS A 25 -2.07 7.36 -12.13
C LYS A 25 -3.49 7.81 -11.79
N LYS A 26 -4.00 8.79 -12.51
CA LYS A 26 -5.32 9.38 -12.24
C LYS A 26 -6.46 8.38 -12.45
N THR A 27 -6.51 7.74 -13.60
CA THR A 27 -7.57 6.80 -13.97
C THR A 27 -7.46 5.51 -13.18
N GLY A 28 -6.25 4.96 -13.06
CA GLY A 28 -6.01 3.74 -12.33
C GLY A 28 -6.31 3.88 -10.84
N ASN A 29 -5.88 4.97 -10.22
CA ASN A 29 -6.17 5.25 -8.82
C ASN A 29 -7.68 5.39 -8.56
N TYR A 30 -8.39 6.10 -9.42
CA TYR A 30 -9.84 6.23 -9.35
C TYR A 30 -10.52 4.86 -9.41
N LEU A 31 -10.14 4.04 -10.38
CA LEU A 31 -10.73 2.71 -10.58
C LEU A 31 -10.40 1.76 -9.41
N ALA A 32 -9.16 1.76 -8.95
CA ALA A 32 -8.76 0.96 -7.81
C ALA A 32 -9.53 1.34 -6.53
N ASN A 33 -9.67 2.64 -6.28
CA ASN A 33 -10.45 3.13 -5.14
C ASN A 33 -11.92 2.73 -5.24
N LYS A 34 -12.48 2.76 -6.44
CA LYS A 34 -13.85 2.34 -6.71
C LYS A 34 -14.05 0.86 -6.37
N PHE A 35 -13.16 -0.01 -6.83
CA PHE A 35 -13.18 -1.43 -6.48
C PHE A 35 -13.02 -1.64 -4.99
N PHE A 36 -12.14 -0.90 -4.35
CA PHE A 36 -11.93 -0.99 -2.90
C PHE A 36 -13.20 -0.61 -2.11
N GLU A 37 -13.85 0.49 -2.50
CA GLU A 37 -15.12 0.92 -1.89
C GLU A 37 -16.24 -0.10 -2.07
N ASP A 38 -16.26 -0.78 -3.20
CA ASP A 38 -17.23 -1.85 -3.51
C ASP A 38 -16.86 -3.20 -2.90
N ASN A 39 -15.84 -3.26 -2.04
CA ASN A 39 -15.31 -4.47 -1.39
C ASN A 39 -14.73 -5.50 -2.39
N GLU A 40 -14.41 -5.08 -3.59
CA GLU A 40 -13.74 -5.90 -4.60
C GLU A 40 -12.22 -5.79 -4.45
N TYR A 41 -11.71 -6.33 -3.35
CA TYR A 41 -10.33 -6.14 -2.90
C TYR A 41 -9.30 -6.77 -3.83
N PHE A 42 -9.62 -7.90 -4.46
CA PHE A 42 -8.71 -8.52 -5.41
C PHE A 42 -8.52 -7.67 -6.67
N ASN A 43 -9.59 -7.10 -7.19
CA ASN A 43 -9.52 -6.20 -8.34
C ASN A 43 -8.78 -4.91 -7.99
N ALA A 44 -9.06 -4.33 -6.82
CA ALA A 44 -8.33 -3.18 -6.31
C ALA A 44 -6.83 -3.49 -6.16
N TYR A 45 -6.50 -4.63 -5.56
CA TYR A 45 -5.12 -5.11 -5.39
C TYR A 45 -4.36 -5.17 -6.72
N ARG A 46 -4.98 -5.75 -7.74
CA ARG A 46 -4.35 -5.88 -9.07
C ARG A 46 -4.02 -4.52 -9.66
N ILE A 47 -4.92 -3.56 -9.54
CA ILE A 47 -4.72 -2.22 -10.10
C ILE A 47 -3.66 -1.45 -9.30
N TYR A 48 -3.75 -1.42 -7.97
CA TYR A 48 -2.74 -0.78 -7.13
C TYR A 48 -1.35 -1.36 -7.38
N SER A 49 -1.24 -2.68 -7.52
CA SER A 49 0.03 -3.35 -7.82
C SER A 49 0.61 -2.93 -9.17
N ALA A 50 -0.24 -2.77 -10.18
CA ALA A 50 0.17 -2.26 -11.49
C ALA A 50 0.59 -0.77 -11.45
N LEU A 51 0.01 0.01 -10.53
CA LEU A 51 0.30 1.44 -10.38
C LEU A 51 1.56 1.71 -9.54
N ARG A 52 2.03 0.75 -8.77
CA ARG A 52 3.14 0.92 -7.85
C ARG A 52 4.36 1.55 -8.50
N ASP A 53 4.79 1.03 -9.64
CA ASP A 53 6.04 1.41 -10.30
C ASP A 53 5.88 2.53 -11.34
N VAL A 54 4.70 3.10 -11.46
CA VAL A 54 4.43 4.22 -12.42
C VAL A 54 5.17 5.49 -12.00
N ASP A 55 5.36 5.68 -10.70
CA ASP A 55 6.05 6.83 -10.14
C ASP A 55 6.90 6.37 -8.94
N SER A 56 8.16 6.77 -8.91
CA SER A 56 9.11 6.41 -7.84
C SER A 56 9.10 7.39 -6.66
N SER A 57 8.32 8.47 -6.73
CA SER A 57 8.30 9.46 -5.65
C SER A 57 7.67 8.90 -4.37
N PRO A 58 8.17 9.32 -3.19
CA PRO A 58 7.61 8.87 -1.91
C PRO A 58 6.13 9.19 -1.73
N SER A 59 5.67 10.33 -2.24
CA SER A 59 4.27 10.75 -2.18
C SER A 59 3.33 9.82 -2.96
N TRP A 60 3.86 9.06 -3.91
CA TRP A 60 3.14 8.02 -4.64
C TRP A 60 3.34 6.63 -4.05
N GLN A 61 4.59 6.24 -3.81
CA GLN A 61 4.97 4.89 -3.35
C GLN A 61 4.34 4.53 -2.01
N VAL A 62 4.41 5.40 -1.03
CA VAL A 62 3.92 5.12 0.33
C VAL A 62 2.41 4.89 0.36
N PRO A 63 1.56 5.78 -0.19
CA PRO A 63 0.11 5.54 -0.22
C PRO A 63 -0.28 4.32 -1.03
N VAL A 64 0.37 4.05 -2.16
CA VAL A 64 0.05 2.88 -3.00
C VAL A 64 0.40 1.59 -2.27
N LEU A 65 1.58 1.50 -1.66
CA LEU A 65 1.98 0.34 -0.84
C LEU A 65 1.01 0.12 0.33
N TYR A 66 0.57 1.19 0.97
CA TYR A 66 -0.41 1.11 2.05
C TYR A 66 -1.73 0.51 1.55
N GLN A 67 -2.23 0.95 0.40
CA GLN A 67 -3.46 0.39 -0.20
C GLN A 67 -3.29 -1.07 -0.61
N ILE A 68 -2.13 -1.45 -1.14
CA ILE A 68 -1.81 -2.85 -1.45
C ILE A 68 -1.89 -3.71 -0.18
N ALA A 69 -1.25 -3.26 0.89
CA ALA A 69 -1.28 -3.96 2.17
C ALA A 69 -2.70 -4.10 2.75
N LEU A 70 -3.50 -3.03 2.65
CA LEU A 70 -4.91 -3.08 3.06
C LEU A 70 -5.70 -4.13 2.27
N CYS A 71 -5.51 -4.20 0.95
CA CYS A 71 -6.16 -5.21 0.12
C CYS A 71 -5.74 -6.63 0.55
N GLU A 72 -4.45 -6.85 0.78
CA GLU A 72 -3.93 -8.12 1.26
C GLU A 72 -4.55 -8.53 2.60
N GLU A 73 -4.64 -7.58 3.53
CA GLU A 73 -5.30 -7.77 4.83
C GLU A 73 -6.78 -8.13 4.67
N LYS A 74 -7.52 -7.40 3.82
CA LYS A 74 -8.94 -7.66 3.53
C LYS A 74 -9.16 -9.00 2.84
N LEU A 75 -8.19 -9.48 2.07
CA LEU A 75 -8.21 -10.79 1.43
C LEU A 75 -7.80 -11.94 2.37
N GLY A 76 -7.43 -11.63 3.61
CA GLY A 76 -6.98 -12.63 4.58
C GLY A 76 -5.51 -13.04 4.43
N ASN A 77 -4.75 -12.38 3.57
CA ASN A 77 -3.33 -12.63 3.34
C ASN A 77 -2.48 -11.86 4.35
N TYR A 78 -2.60 -12.22 5.63
CA TYR A 78 -2.03 -11.44 6.73
C TYR A 78 -0.51 -11.42 6.75
N VAL A 79 0.14 -12.52 6.40
CA VAL A 79 1.61 -12.58 6.30
C VAL A 79 2.11 -11.62 5.23
N GLN A 80 1.49 -11.66 4.07
CA GLN A 80 1.82 -10.77 2.95
C GLN A 80 1.57 -9.30 3.31
N ALA A 81 0.44 -9.02 3.95
CA ALA A 81 0.11 -7.67 4.41
C ALA A 81 1.17 -7.13 5.39
N THR A 82 1.59 -7.95 6.34
CA THR A 82 2.65 -7.59 7.30
C THR A 82 3.96 -7.25 6.58
N GLU A 83 4.36 -8.05 5.61
CA GLU A 83 5.56 -7.81 4.80
C GLU A 83 5.44 -6.50 4.00
N THR A 84 4.29 -6.24 3.42
CA THR A 84 4.05 -5.01 2.65
C THR A 84 4.09 -3.78 3.55
N TYR A 85 3.46 -3.83 4.73
CA TYR A 85 3.55 -2.73 5.71
C TYR A 85 5.00 -2.51 6.17
N SER A 86 5.75 -3.58 6.44
CA SER A 86 7.17 -3.49 6.80
C SER A 86 8.00 -2.87 5.70
N SER A 87 7.71 -3.15 4.44
CA SER A 87 8.42 -2.56 3.31
C SER A 87 8.26 -1.04 3.24
N ILE A 88 7.15 -0.49 3.72
CA ILE A 88 6.95 0.96 3.83
C ILE A 88 7.93 1.55 4.85
N GLU A 89 8.08 0.92 6.01
CA GLU A 89 9.02 1.37 7.05
C GLU A 89 10.47 1.30 6.54
N GLU A 90 10.84 0.21 5.88
CA GLU A 90 12.18 0.05 5.30
C GLU A 90 12.45 1.11 4.24
N TYR A 91 11.49 1.36 3.36
CA TYR A 91 11.60 2.38 2.31
C TYR A 91 11.81 3.76 2.91
N VAL A 92 11.01 4.15 3.88
CA VAL A 92 11.14 5.46 4.56
C VAL A 92 12.45 5.57 5.31
N ASN A 93 12.91 4.51 5.96
CA ASN A 93 14.16 4.53 6.72
C ASN A 93 15.41 4.53 5.84
N SER A 94 15.35 3.90 4.67
CA SER A 94 16.51 3.74 3.77
C SER A 94 16.65 4.87 2.74
N VAL A 95 15.57 5.54 2.37
CA VAL A 95 15.55 6.57 1.33
C VAL A 95 15.48 7.95 1.98
N GLN A 96 16.54 8.74 1.81
CA GLN A 96 16.63 10.08 2.40
C GLN A 96 15.46 10.99 1.95
N GLU A 97 15.12 10.96 0.67
CA GLU A 97 14.01 11.73 0.09
C GLU A 97 12.67 11.37 0.76
N ALA A 98 12.46 10.10 1.09
CA ALA A 98 11.27 9.64 1.79
C ALA A 98 11.21 10.17 3.22
N ARG A 99 12.33 10.15 3.95
CA ARG A 99 12.42 10.73 5.31
C ARG A 99 12.17 12.23 5.31
N GLU A 100 12.76 12.95 4.37
CA GLU A 100 12.55 14.38 4.20
C GLU A 100 11.11 14.71 3.81
N GLY A 101 10.54 13.89 2.91
CA GLY A 101 9.14 14.02 2.49
C GLY A 101 8.17 13.83 3.64
N MET A 102 8.45 12.89 4.56
CA MET A 102 7.64 12.69 5.76
C MET A 102 7.64 13.90 6.69
N ALA A 103 8.79 14.55 6.87
CA ALA A 103 8.89 15.75 7.71
C ALA A 103 8.08 16.93 7.17
N LYS A 104 7.91 17.00 5.83
CA LYS A 104 7.24 18.11 5.14
C LYS A 104 5.78 17.85 4.82
N ASN A 105 5.36 16.58 4.77
CA ASN A 105 4.02 16.18 4.31
C ASN A 105 3.28 15.43 5.42
N LYS A 106 2.30 16.08 6.01
CA LYS A 106 1.49 15.51 7.10
C LYS A 106 0.71 14.26 6.67
N TYR A 107 0.25 14.22 5.43
CA TYR A 107 -0.48 13.06 4.89
C TYR A 107 0.44 11.84 4.79
N LEU A 108 1.65 12.02 4.30
CA LEU A 108 2.65 10.96 4.22
C LEU A 108 3.02 10.42 5.61
N SER A 109 3.23 11.30 6.55
CA SER A 109 3.49 10.95 7.95
C SER A 109 2.32 10.18 8.58
N PHE A 110 1.08 10.58 8.28
CA PHE A 110 -0.12 9.89 8.73
C PHE A 110 -0.20 8.47 8.15
N VAL A 111 -0.01 8.31 6.84
CA VAL A 111 -0.05 6.99 6.19
C VAL A 111 1.04 6.07 6.74
N PHE A 112 2.25 6.58 6.93
CA PHE A 112 3.35 5.84 7.55
C PHE A 112 2.99 5.37 8.97
N GLY A 113 2.43 6.24 9.79
CA GLY A 113 1.98 5.89 11.13
C GLY A 113 0.90 4.82 11.14
N MET A 114 -0.05 4.90 10.21
CA MET A 114 -1.10 3.89 10.05
C MET A 114 -0.54 2.55 9.61
N ALA A 115 0.41 2.54 8.67
CA ALA A 115 1.08 1.33 8.21
C ALA A 115 1.81 0.62 9.35
N LYS A 116 2.56 1.38 10.15
CA LYS A 116 3.26 0.87 11.33
C LYS A 116 2.30 0.28 12.35
N TRP A 117 1.23 1.00 12.67
CA TRP A 117 0.22 0.54 13.62
C TRP A 117 -0.44 -0.76 13.16
N ARG A 118 -0.85 -0.84 11.88
CA ARG A 118 -1.47 -2.05 11.34
C ARG A 118 -0.51 -3.25 11.35
N ARG A 119 0.75 -3.03 11.01
CA ARG A 119 1.77 -4.07 11.11
C ARG A 119 1.90 -4.61 12.52
N GLU A 120 1.99 -3.73 13.50
CA GLU A 120 2.08 -4.11 14.92
C GLU A 120 0.86 -4.93 15.36
N GLN A 121 -0.35 -4.52 14.98
CA GLN A 121 -1.58 -5.25 15.28
C GLN A 121 -1.58 -6.66 14.66
N LEU A 122 -1.15 -6.79 13.43
CA LEU A 122 -1.08 -8.09 12.74
C LEU A 122 -0.04 -9.01 13.38
N GLU A 123 1.11 -8.51 13.76
CA GLU A 123 2.16 -9.26 14.44
C GLU A 123 1.71 -9.72 15.83
N ASP A 124 1.07 -8.87 16.59
CA ASP A 124 0.54 -9.20 17.91
C ASP A 124 -0.53 -10.28 17.81
N THR A 125 -1.45 -10.17 16.87
CA THR A 125 -2.47 -11.19 16.61
C THR A 125 -1.84 -12.53 16.24
N ARG A 126 -0.81 -12.52 15.41
CA ARG A 126 -0.06 -13.72 15.02
C ARG A 126 0.63 -14.35 16.22
N ALA A 127 1.30 -13.56 17.05
CA ALA A 127 1.97 -14.01 18.26
C ALA A 127 0.97 -14.65 19.24
N ILE A 128 -0.19 -14.05 19.44
CA ILE A 128 -1.26 -14.58 20.28
C ILE A 128 -1.76 -15.92 19.73
N ARG A 129 -2.03 -16.03 18.44
CA ARG A 129 -2.47 -17.29 17.81
C ARG A 129 -1.42 -18.39 17.94
N GLN A 130 -0.14 -18.09 17.77
CA GLN A 130 0.94 -19.04 17.95
C GLN A 130 1.05 -19.51 19.39
N ALA A 131 0.94 -18.60 20.34
CA ALA A 131 0.94 -18.93 21.78
C ALA A 131 -0.26 -19.81 22.14
N VAL A 132 -1.44 -19.49 21.64
CA VAL A 132 -2.66 -20.26 21.82
C VAL A 132 -2.51 -21.68 21.27
N ASN A 133 -1.98 -21.82 20.05
CA ASN A 133 -1.76 -23.14 19.44
C ASN A 133 -0.68 -23.95 20.17
N ARG A 134 0.35 -23.28 20.71
CA ARG A 134 1.45 -23.92 21.41
C ARG A 134 1.05 -24.44 22.79
N TYR A 135 0.25 -23.69 23.54
CA TYR A 135 -0.05 -23.98 24.93
C TYR A 135 -1.42 -24.62 25.13
N GLY A 136 -2.27 -24.70 24.14
CA GLY A 136 -3.59 -25.31 24.21
C GLY A 136 -4.55 -24.69 25.25
N ILE A 137 -4.26 -23.47 25.70
CA ILE A 137 -4.92 -22.82 26.83
C ILE A 137 -6.16 -22.03 26.42
N TYR A 138 -6.34 -21.80 25.12
CA TYR A 138 -7.35 -20.88 24.65
C TYR A 138 -8.48 -21.59 23.92
N THR A 139 -9.69 -21.45 24.45
CA THR A 139 -10.91 -21.76 23.70
C THR A 139 -11.32 -20.50 22.92
N VAL A 140 -11.38 -20.63 21.61
CA VAL A 140 -11.84 -19.54 20.75
C VAL A 140 -13.20 -19.04 21.24
N PRO A 141 -13.38 -17.73 21.52
CA PRO A 141 -14.70 -17.20 21.89
C PRO A 141 -15.69 -17.53 20.77
N LYS A 142 -16.85 -18.09 21.15
CA LYS A 142 -17.91 -18.46 20.20
C LYS A 142 -18.61 -17.23 19.58
N LYS A 143 -18.32 -16.04 20.08
CA LYS A 143 -18.86 -14.76 19.57
C LYS A 143 -17.70 -13.86 19.20
N PRO A 144 -17.80 -13.14 18.05
CA PRO A 144 -16.80 -12.12 17.73
C PRO A 144 -16.77 -11.06 18.83
N ASP A 145 -15.55 -10.55 19.07
CA ASP A 145 -15.35 -9.44 20.01
C ASP A 145 -16.28 -8.27 19.65
N PRO A 146 -17.02 -7.70 20.62
CA PRO A 146 -17.88 -6.55 20.38
C PRO A 146 -17.17 -5.36 19.69
N VAL A 147 -15.86 -5.21 19.91
CA VAL A 147 -15.05 -4.18 19.23
C VAL A 147 -14.91 -4.48 17.74
N LEU A 148 -14.76 -5.75 17.35
CA LEU A 148 -14.68 -6.16 15.95
C LEU A 148 -16.03 -6.08 15.25
N SER A 149 -17.13 -6.43 15.94
CA SER A 149 -18.47 -6.30 15.40
C SER A 149 -18.92 -4.84 15.20
N GLY A 150 -18.34 -3.88 15.95
CA GLY A 150 -18.56 -2.45 15.78
C GLY A 150 -17.83 -1.84 14.58
N ILE A 151 -16.80 -2.52 14.07
CA ILE A 151 -16.03 -2.09 12.90
C ILE A 151 -16.65 -2.61 11.58
N GLU A 152 -17.37 -3.73 11.63
CA GLU A 152 -18.06 -4.32 10.47
C GLU A 152 -19.38 -3.60 10.11
N ASN A 153 -19.85 -2.72 10.94
CA ASN A 153 -21.01 -1.87 10.70
C ASN A 153 -20.58 -0.45 10.34
#